data_eeb4c6a8fb4d6b884cfeea7627158023
#
_entry.id   eeb4c6a8fb4d6b884cfeea7627158023
#
_cell.length_a   1.000
_cell.length_b   1.000
_cell.length_c   1.000
_cell.angle_alpha   90.00
_cell.angle_beta   90.00
_cell.angle_gamma   90.00
#
_symmetry.space_group_name_H-M   'P 1'
#
loop_
_entity.id
_entity.type
_entity.pdbx_description
1 polymer ?
#
loop_
_entity_poly.entity_id
_entity_poly.type
_entity_poly.pdbx_seq_one_letter_code
_entity_poly.pdbx_strand_id
1 'polypeptide(L)'
;WNYEYVLQYLSDNPSTDSQGIVKAVCDGYYAKCEEKGTDKDAAMSCVALDNMSTLNQAFDGMAGDMLTATDSLLNYVNLSKAISGVQLYGGATVDEGFSNSVDLGDMAVKTSEFVGNTSDVLINTLNETVLYRVCGERKANSTGLALYYPLWENNDELQEYMEISNSVKYKEFLRKICTRCNVEDSSNTEDFNSSWAWNTYNQDMQTMEYKTILDGNSYELNILGNMDMFKSVDINVYKADKKSGNYTYIGKYSDLDGDWDAGVFKDNFNGKMLRLCGKNISVNLVGKYDGY
;
A
#
# COMPACT_ATOMS: atom_id res chain seq x y z
N TRP A 1 20.86 5.20 -21.23
CA TRP A 1 21.14 6.63 -21.42
C TRP A 1 21.44 6.90 -22.89
N ASN A 2 21.03 8.07 -23.39
CA ASN A 2 21.32 8.51 -24.76
C ASN A 2 22.33 9.66 -24.72
N TYR A 3 23.60 9.32 -24.49
CA TYR A 3 24.67 10.32 -24.41
C TYR A 3 24.86 11.07 -25.72
N GLU A 4 24.67 10.42 -26.84
CA GLU A 4 24.81 11.01 -28.19
C GLU A 4 23.80 12.17 -28.35
N TYR A 5 22.55 11.96 -27.98
CA TYR A 5 21.51 13.00 -28.00
C TYR A 5 21.92 14.20 -27.14
N VAL A 6 22.39 13.97 -25.91
CA VAL A 6 22.77 15.05 -25.00
C VAL A 6 23.98 15.83 -25.52
N LEU A 7 24.98 15.13 -26.04
CA LEU A 7 26.19 15.77 -26.61
C LEU A 7 25.86 16.57 -27.86
N GLN A 8 24.97 16.08 -28.72
CA GLN A 8 24.48 16.82 -29.88
C GLN A 8 23.74 18.07 -29.46
N TYR A 9 22.84 17.96 -28.49
CA TYR A 9 22.12 19.10 -27.96
C TYR A 9 23.06 20.19 -27.40
N LEU A 10 24.10 19.79 -26.65
CA LEU A 10 25.09 20.73 -26.10
C LEU A 10 25.94 21.38 -27.21
N SER A 11 26.26 20.63 -28.28
CA SER A 11 26.97 21.17 -29.43
C SER A 11 26.13 22.26 -30.15
N ASP A 12 24.84 22.01 -30.30
CA ASP A 12 23.93 22.92 -30.98
C ASP A 12 23.50 24.09 -30.15
N ASN A 13 23.59 23.95 -28.79
CA ASN A 13 23.19 24.96 -27.80
C ASN A 13 24.31 25.27 -26.77
N PRO A 14 25.45 25.85 -27.20
CA PRO A 14 26.62 26.01 -26.36
C PRO A 14 26.43 26.98 -25.16
N SER A 15 25.37 27.78 -25.19
CA SER A 15 25.02 28.72 -24.11
C SER A 15 23.85 28.24 -23.24
N THR A 16 23.47 26.97 -23.34
CA THR A 16 22.38 26.42 -22.55
C THR A 16 22.71 26.44 -21.05
N ASP A 17 21.69 26.69 -20.24
CA ASP A 17 21.80 26.64 -18.78
C ASP A 17 21.65 25.22 -18.22
N SER A 18 21.74 25.07 -16.92
CA SER A 18 21.55 23.77 -16.25
C SER A 18 20.18 23.17 -16.49
N GLN A 19 19.11 23.97 -16.59
CA GLN A 19 17.76 23.49 -16.86
C GLN A 19 17.65 22.91 -18.28
N GLY A 20 18.24 23.58 -19.27
CA GLY A 20 18.30 23.06 -20.63
C GLY A 20 19.07 21.74 -20.73
N ILE A 21 20.18 21.60 -19.98
CA ILE A 21 20.95 20.34 -19.93
C ILE A 21 20.09 19.18 -19.40
N VAL A 22 19.44 19.38 -18.23
CA VAL A 22 18.66 18.31 -17.60
C VAL A 22 17.40 17.96 -18.39
N LYS A 23 16.81 18.98 -19.08
CA LYS A 23 15.73 18.72 -20.04
C LYS A 23 16.22 17.84 -21.19
N ALA A 24 17.36 18.13 -21.79
CA ALA A 24 17.95 17.31 -22.84
C ALA A 24 18.25 15.88 -22.37
N VAL A 25 18.64 15.69 -21.11
CA VAL A 25 18.83 14.37 -20.52
C VAL A 25 17.51 13.59 -20.47
N CYS A 26 16.42 14.22 -20.02
CA CYS A 26 15.09 13.58 -19.97
C CYS A 26 14.60 13.24 -21.40
N ASP A 27 14.70 14.20 -22.33
CA ASP A 27 14.27 13.99 -23.73
C ASP A 27 15.08 12.89 -24.41
N GLY A 28 16.40 12.89 -24.21
CA GLY A 28 17.29 11.84 -24.74
C GLY A 28 17.01 10.46 -24.15
N TYR A 29 16.65 10.39 -22.87
CA TYR A 29 16.19 9.14 -22.25
C TYR A 29 14.90 8.65 -22.93
N TYR A 30 13.91 9.54 -23.06
CA TYR A 30 12.61 9.19 -23.65
C TYR A 30 12.75 8.75 -25.12
N ALA A 31 13.52 9.48 -25.92
CA ALA A 31 13.83 9.10 -27.30
C ALA A 31 14.49 7.71 -27.39
N LYS A 32 15.33 7.36 -26.42
CA LYS A 32 15.94 6.01 -26.38
C LYS A 32 14.93 4.93 -26.00
N CYS A 33 13.96 5.26 -25.17
CA CYS A 33 12.85 4.35 -24.86
C CYS A 33 11.95 4.14 -26.09
N GLU A 34 11.65 5.18 -26.86
CA GLU A 34 10.91 5.08 -28.12
C GLU A 34 11.63 4.19 -29.13
N GLU A 35 12.94 4.38 -29.32
CA GLU A 35 13.77 3.53 -30.19
C GLU A 35 13.69 2.05 -29.80
N LYS A 36 13.56 1.77 -28.49
CA LYS A 36 13.48 0.40 -27.95
C LYS A 36 12.06 -0.13 -27.81
N GLY A 37 11.03 0.68 -28.07
CA GLY A 37 9.62 0.31 -27.87
C GLY A 37 9.24 0.14 -26.39
N THR A 38 9.92 0.83 -25.46
CA THR A 38 9.66 0.82 -24.01
C THR A 38 9.18 2.18 -23.49
N ASP A 39 8.85 3.09 -24.40
CA ASP A 39 8.41 4.45 -24.11
C ASP A 39 7.13 4.52 -23.28
N LYS A 40 6.22 3.57 -23.46
CA LYS A 40 4.94 3.54 -22.74
C LYS A 40 5.09 3.44 -21.23
N ASP A 41 6.16 2.78 -20.76
CA ASP A 41 6.45 2.56 -19.33
C ASP A 41 7.55 3.50 -18.81
N ALA A 42 8.07 4.36 -19.68
CA ALA A 42 9.14 5.28 -19.32
C ALA A 42 8.65 6.41 -18.43
N ALA A 43 9.44 6.77 -17.42
CA ALA A 43 9.27 7.97 -16.63
C ALA A 43 10.64 8.49 -16.21
N MET A 44 10.85 9.78 -16.36
CA MET A 44 12.06 10.47 -15.90
C MET A 44 11.74 11.92 -15.58
N SER A 45 12.31 12.44 -14.51
CA SER A 45 12.14 13.82 -14.09
C SER A 45 13.45 14.46 -13.68
N CYS A 46 13.41 15.78 -13.65
CA CYS A 46 14.47 16.63 -13.18
C CYS A 46 13.94 17.54 -12.06
N VAL A 47 14.66 17.59 -10.95
CA VAL A 47 14.21 18.27 -9.73
C VAL A 47 15.22 19.34 -9.27
N ALA A 48 14.68 20.43 -8.69
CA ALA A 48 15.46 21.46 -8.02
C ALA A 48 15.79 20.99 -6.59
N LEU A 49 17.04 20.67 -6.31
CA LEU A 49 17.46 20.18 -4.99
C LEU A 49 17.28 21.23 -3.89
N ASP A 50 17.37 22.52 -4.24
CA ASP A 50 17.19 23.63 -3.28
C ASP A 50 15.78 23.65 -2.68
N ASN A 51 14.78 23.12 -3.38
CA ASN A 51 13.39 23.07 -2.92
C ASN A 51 13.07 21.83 -2.07
N MET A 52 13.98 20.85 -1.98
CA MET A 52 13.70 19.57 -1.31
C MET A 52 13.36 19.73 0.18
N SER A 53 13.95 20.71 0.87
CA SER A 53 13.61 20.97 2.28
C SER A 53 12.16 21.41 2.45
N THR A 54 11.67 22.30 1.57
CA THR A 54 10.30 22.78 1.59
C THR A 54 9.33 21.66 1.20
N LEU A 55 9.69 20.87 0.19
CA LEU A 55 8.91 19.71 -0.23
C LEU A 55 8.78 18.67 0.88
N ASN A 56 9.86 18.36 1.60
CA ASN A 56 9.84 17.44 2.72
C ASN A 56 8.94 17.94 3.86
N GLN A 57 8.90 19.24 4.13
CA GLN A 57 7.99 19.81 5.13
C GLN A 57 6.53 19.71 4.70
N ALA A 58 6.23 20.00 3.43
CA ALA A 58 4.90 19.84 2.88
C ALA A 58 4.44 18.37 2.92
N PHE A 59 5.32 17.46 2.56
CA PHE A 59 5.08 16.02 2.63
C PHE A 59 4.85 15.54 4.06
N ASP A 60 5.65 15.97 5.03
CA ASP A 60 5.48 15.58 6.45
C ASP A 60 4.14 16.11 7.00
N GLY A 61 3.71 17.30 6.56
CA GLY A 61 2.37 17.83 6.86
C GLY A 61 1.26 16.91 6.35
N MET A 62 1.29 16.55 5.06
CA MET A 62 0.31 15.63 4.47
C MET A 62 0.34 14.26 5.14
N ALA A 63 1.52 13.73 5.42
CA ALA A 63 1.69 12.45 6.11
C ALA A 63 1.08 12.47 7.52
N GLY A 64 1.17 13.61 8.23
CA GLY A 64 0.51 13.80 9.53
C GLY A 64 -1.01 13.74 9.43
N ASP A 65 -1.59 14.33 8.38
CA ASP A 65 -3.03 14.27 8.14
C ASP A 65 -3.47 12.86 7.70
N MET A 66 -2.68 12.19 6.86
CA MET A 66 -2.90 10.77 6.52
C MET A 66 -2.89 9.90 7.79
N LEU A 67 -1.93 10.10 8.67
CA LEU A 67 -1.85 9.39 9.94
C LEU A 67 -3.09 9.64 10.80
N THR A 68 -3.54 10.88 10.90
CA THR A 68 -4.76 11.26 11.64
C THR A 68 -6.02 10.66 11.01
N ALA A 69 -6.11 10.66 9.67
CA ALA A 69 -7.23 10.05 8.97
C ALA A 69 -7.39 8.56 9.30
N THR A 70 -6.28 7.86 9.56
CA THR A 70 -6.30 6.45 9.97
C THR A 70 -6.78 6.19 11.41
N ASP A 71 -7.17 7.22 12.17
CA ASP A 71 -7.81 7.06 13.48
C ASP A 71 -9.24 6.53 13.38
N SER A 72 -9.89 6.72 12.23
CA SER A 72 -11.17 6.10 11.90
C SER A 72 -10.93 4.91 10.97
N LEU A 73 -11.50 3.74 11.28
CA LEU A 73 -11.38 2.55 10.44
C LEU A 73 -11.94 2.82 9.04
N LEU A 74 -13.08 3.50 8.93
CA LEU A 74 -13.68 3.83 7.64
C LEU A 74 -12.74 4.69 6.79
N ASN A 75 -12.16 5.73 7.39
CA ASN A 75 -11.19 6.57 6.68
C ASN A 75 -9.91 5.79 6.34
N TYR A 76 -9.45 4.91 7.22
CA TYR A 76 -8.30 4.03 6.95
C TYR A 76 -8.51 3.20 5.69
N VAL A 77 -9.68 2.55 5.59
CA VAL A 77 -9.99 1.69 4.43
C VAL A 77 -10.17 2.51 3.16
N ASN A 78 -10.92 3.61 3.22
CA ASN A 78 -11.12 4.47 2.06
C ASN A 78 -9.80 5.12 1.60
N LEU A 79 -8.95 5.53 2.53
CA LEU A 79 -7.60 6.03 2.23
C LEU A 79 -6.75 4.94 1.56
N SER A 80 -6.76 3.71 2.08
CA SER A 80 -6.05 2.58 1.48
C SER A 80 -6.55 2.27 0.07
N LYS A 81 -7.86 2.34 -0.14
CA LYS A 81 -8.49 2.19 -1.46
C LYS A 81 -8.07 3.31 -2.43
N ALA A 82 -8.07 4.56 -1.97
CA ALA A 82 -7.58 5.69 -2.77
C ALA A 82 -6.12 5.50 -3.18
N ILE A 83 -5.26 5.07 -2.25
CA ILE A 83 -3.83 4.82 -2.52
C ILE A 83 -3.64 3.63 -3.48
N SER A 84 -4.48 2.61 -3.43
CA SER A 84 -4.39 1.47 -4.37
C SER A 84 -4.54 1.86 -5.84
N GLY A 85 -5.17 2.99 -6.12
CA GLY A 85 -5.31 3.55 -7.47
C GLY A 85 -4.20 4.53 -7.88
N VAL A 86 -3.17 4.74 -7.05
CA VAL A 86 -2.07 5.67 -7.34
C VAL A 86 -1.15 5.10 -8.41
N GLN A 87 -0.58 5.98 -9.22
CA GLN A 87 0.37 5.60 -10.26
C GLN A 87 1.56 4.84 -9.69
N LEU A 88 1.79 3.63 -10.20
CA LEU A 88 2.93 2.79 -9.84
C LEU A 88 4.11 3.03 -10.78
N TYR A 89 5.34 2.93 -10.25
CA TYR A 89 6.57 2.97 -11.06
C TYR A 89 7.12 1.60 -11.42
N GLY A 90 6.67 0.55 -10.75
CA GLY A 90 6.90 -0.84 -11.15
C GLY A 90 5.60 -1.50 -11.57
N GLY A 91 5.65 -2.81 -11.84
CA GLY A 91 4.48 -3.65 -12.01
C GLY A 91 3.82 -3.96 -10.66
N ALA A 92 2.61 -4.48 -10.71
CA ALA A 92 1.86 -4.92 -9.53
C ALA A 92 2.24 -6.34 -9.08
N THR A 93 2.94 -7.08 -9.93
CA THR A 93 3.36 -8.47 -9.67
C THR A 93 4.86 -8.63 -9.83
N VAL A 94 5.42 -9.71 -9.29
CA VAL A 94 6.86 -10.03 -9.43
C VAL A 94 7.26 -10.19 -10.89
N ASP A 95 6.41 -10.81 -11.71
CA ASP A 95 6.67 -11.04 -13.14
C ASP A 95 6.66 -9.74 -13.93
N GLU A 96 5.93 -8.73 -13.47
CA GLU A 96 5.88 -7.39 -14.07
C GLU A 96 6.97 -6.45 -13.54
N GLY A 97 7.88 -6.94 -12.71
CA GLY A 97 8.89 -6.11 -12.05
C GLY A 97 8.29 -5.31 -10.90
N PHE A 98 7.72 -6.00 -9.92
CA PHE A 98 7.11 -5.43 -8.71
C PHE A 98 7.99 -4.35 -8.07
N SER A 99 7.35 -3.29 -7.60
CA SER A 99 8.01 -2.20 -6.89
C SER A 99 7.07 -1.58 -5.86
N ASN A 100 7.56 -1.38 -4.64
CA ASN A 100 6.89 -0.60 -3.59
C ASN A 100 7.06 0.92 -3.81
N SER A 101 6.90 1.36 -5.05
CA SER A 101 7.14 2.76 -5.44
C SER A 101 5.92 3.33 -6.16
N VAL A 102 5.34 4.36 -5.56
CA VAL A 102 4.16 5.08 -6.07
C VAL A 102 4.52 6.52 -6.39
N ASP A 103 3.68 7.20 -7.19
CA ASP A 103 3.88 8.61 -7.49
C ASP A 103 3.39 9.49 -6.34
N LEU A 104 4.25 10.42 -5.89
CA LEU A 104 3.98 11.29 -4.75
C LEU A 104 2.81 12.25 -5.00
N GLY A 105 2.78 12.90 -6.15
CA GLY A 105 1.74 13.88 -6.43
C GLY A 105 0.40 13.24 -6.78
N ASP A 106 0.40 12.10 -7.48
CA ASP A 106 -0.83 11.35 -7.72
C ASP A 106 -1.40 10.79 -6.41
N MET A 107 -0.54 10.39 -5.45
CA MET A 107 -0.98 10.07 -4.09
C MET A 107 -1.65 11.27 -3.42
N ALA A 108 -1.03 12.46 -3.48
CA ALA A 108 -1.61 13.66 -2.89
C ALA A 108 -2.98 14.01 -3.49
N VAL A 109 -3.14 13.88 -4.81
CA VAL A 109 -4.42 14.11 -5.49
C VAL A 109 -5.48 13.13 -5.02
N LYS A 110 -5.17 11.83 -5.01
CA LYS A 110 -6.15 10.78 -4.70
C LYS A 110 -6.52 10.70 -3.23
N THR A 111 -5.65 11.17 -2.35
CA THR A 111 -5.91 11.20 -0.90
C THR A 111 -6.44 12.55 -0.40
N SER A 112 -6.65 13.53 -1.29
CA SER A 112 -6.99 14.91 -0.92
C SER A 112 -8.24 15.04 -0.04
N GLU A 113 -9.24 14.19 -0.21
CA GLU A 113 -10.45 14.21 0.62
C GLU A 113 -10.19 13.83 2.10
N PHE A 114 -9.07 13.12 2.38
CA PHE A 114 -8.69 12.69 3.72
C PHE A 114 -7.69 13.64 4.40
N VAL A 115 -6.90 14.37 3.61
CA VAL A 115 -5.81 15.23 4.10
C VAL A 115 -6.08 16.72 3.88
N GLY A 116 -7.17 17.05 3.22
CA GLY A 116 -7.61 18.43 3.02
C GLY A 116 -6.55 19.31 2.34
N ASN A 117 -6.30 20.47 2.92
CA ASN A 117 -5.44 21.50 2.31
C ASN A 117 -3.95 21.12 2.23
N THR A 118 -3.47 20.15 2.99
CA THR A 118 -2.06 19.74 2.93
C THR A 118 -1.71 19.03 1.61
N SER A 119 -2.68 18.41 0.93
CA SER A 119 -2.50 17.91 -0.42
C SER A 119 -2.20 19.01 -1.41
N ASP A 120 -2.94 20.13 -1.37
CA ASP A 120 -2.71 21.28 -2.26
C ASP A 120 -1.35 21.93 -2.00
N VAL A 121 -0.95 22.05 -0.73
CA VAL A 121 0.36 22.57 -0.35
C VAL A 121 1.47 21.69 -0.93
N LEU A 122 1.34 20.37 -0.80
CA LEU A 122 2.32 19.42 -1.35
C LEU A 122 2.36 19.50 -2.88
N ILE A 123 1.22 19.51 -3.56
CA ILE A 123 1.14 19.57 -5.03
C ILE A 123 1.78 20.85 -5.55
N ASN A 124 1.50 22.00 -4.94
CA ASN A 124 2.09 23.27 -5.33
C ASN A 124 3.61 23.26 -5.14
N THR A 125 4.10 22.78 -3.99
CA THR A 125 5.53 22.67 -3.73
C THR A 125 6.22 21.67 -4.67
N LEU A 126 5.55 20.58 -5.00
CA LEU A 126 6.03 19.60 -5.96
C LEU A 126 6.18 20.19 -7.36
N ASN A 127 5.18 20.98 -7.81
CA ASN A 127 5.22 21.68 -9.09
C ASN A 127 6.36 22.72 -9.19
N GLU A 128 6.74 23.32 -8.06
CA GLU A 128 7.91 24.22 -7.99
C GLU A 128 9.23 23.45 -7.94
N THR A 129 9.20 22.19 -7.48
CA THR A 129 10.38 21.36 -7.32
C THR A 129 10.72 20.56 -8.58
N VAL A 130 9.71 20.05 -9.29
CA VAL A 130 9.90 19.28 -10.54
C VAL A 130 10.02 20.26 -11.70
N LEU A 131 11.26 20.47 -12.16
CA LEU A 131 11.58 21.43 -13.23
C LEU A 131 11.15 20.93 -14.61
N TYR A 132 11.26 19.64 -14.83
CA TYR A 132 10.88 19.01 -16.10
C TYR A 132 10.64 17.52 -15.90
N ARG A 133 9.76 16.95 -16.72
CA ARG A 133 9.51 15.50 -16.72
C ARG A 133 9.08 15.00 -18.09
N VAL A 134 9.36 13.75 -18.36
CA VAL A 134 8.83 12.95 -19.46
C VAL A 134 8.19 11.69 -18.90
N CYS A 135 7.07 11.28 -19.47
CA CYS A 135 6.40 10.04 -19.09
C CYS A 135 5.64 9.44 -20.26
N GLY A 136 5.61 8.11 -20.30
CA GLY A 136 4.86 7.35 -21.29
C GLY A 136 3.38 7.21 -20.94
N GLU A 137 2.65 6.60 -21.86
CA GLU A 137 1.19 6.43 -21.78
C GLU A 137 0.75 5.74 -20.48
N ARG A 138 1.48 4.68 -20.05
CA ARG A 138 1.17 3.93 -18.82
C ARG A 138 1.61 4.62 -17.54
N LYS A 139 2.35 5.71 -17.65
CA LYS A 139 2.83 6.55 -16.55
C LYS A 139 2.26 7.97 -16.62
N ALA A 140 1.08 8.11 -17.23
CA ALA A 140 0.47 9.42 -17.52
C ALA A 140 0.19 10.28 -16.28
N ASN A 141 -0.05 9.64 -15.12
CA ASN A 141 -0.27 10.34 -13.86
C ASN A 141 1.03 10.62 -13.08
N SER A 142 2.19 10.28 -13.65
CA SER A 142 3.48 10.57 -13.01
C SER A 142 3.66 12.07 -12.81
N THR A 143 3.95 12.50 -11.60
CA THR A 143 4.22 13.90 -11.23
C THR A 143 5.71 14.20 -11.11
N GLY A 144 6.55 13.16 -11.17
CA GLY A 144 7.99 13.27 -11.26
C GLY A 144 8.77 12.86 -10.02
N LEU A 145 8.11 12.56 -8.90
CA LEU A 145 8.77 12.00 -7.72
C LEU A 145 8.09 10.73 -7.24
N ALA A 146 8.92 9.73 -6.97
CA ALA A 146 8.50 8.48 -6.40
C ALA A 146 8.51 8.53 -4.86
N LEU A 147 7.57 7.83 -4.26
CA LEU A 147 7.47 7.62 -2.83
C LEU A 147 7.42 6.12 -2.56
N TYR A 148 8.17 5.65 -1.56
CA TYR A 148 8.00 4.30 -1.06
C TYR A 148 6.63 4.15 -0.41
N TYR A 149 5.87 3.16 -0.86
CA TYR A 149 4.62 2.73 -0.23
C TYR A 149 4.53 1.20 -0.35
N PRO A 150 4.44 0.47 0.77
CA PRO A 150 4.49 -0.97 0.75
C PRO A 150 3.18 -1.57 0.22
N LEU A 151 3.13 -1.81 -1.10
CA LEU A 151 2.07 -2.60 -1.74
C LEU A 151 2.12 -4.05 -1.31
N TRP A 152 3.33 -4.51 -0.99
CA TRP A 152 3.61 -5.81 -0.41
C TRP A 152 4.48 -5.60 0.85
N GLU A 153 3.98 -6.07 2.00
CA GLU A 153 4.70 -5.93 3.26
C GLU A 153 5.98 -6.80 3.27
N ASN A 154 7.12 -6.15 3.28
CA ASN A 154 8.44 -6.74 3.40
C ASN A 154 9.18 -6.04 4.56
N ASN A 155 9.53 -6.80 5.59
CA ASN A 155 10.21 -6.26 6.78
C ASN A 155 11.53 -5.58 6.44
N ASP A 156 12.34 -6.19 5.58
CA ASP A 156 13.70 -5.70 5.28
C ASP A 156 13.61 -4.36 4.53
N GLU A 157 12.78 -4.26 3.49
CA GLU A 157 12.59 -3.01 2.73
C GLU A 157 11.98 -1.91 3.61
N LEU A 158 11.00 -2.26 4.45
CA LEU A 158 10.38 -1.30 5.35
C LEU A 158 11.38 -0.81 6.40
N GLN A 159 12.22 -1.69 6.94
CA GLN A 159 13.29 -1.33 7.87
C GLN A 159 14.30 -0.39 7.22
N GLU A 160 14.78 -0.70 6.00
CA GLU A 160 15.68 0.17 5.25
C GLU A 160 15.05 1.56 5.03
N TYR A 161 13.77 1.62 4.66
CA TYR A 161 13.08 2.89 4.49
C TYR A 161 12.98 3.68 5.81
N MET A 162 12.71 3.00 6.95
CA MET A 162 12.66 3.65 8.27
C MET A 162 13.99 4.28 8.65
N GLU A 163 15.12 3.69 8.23
CA GLU A 163 16.45 4.21 8.51
C GLU A 163 16.82 5.43 7.67
N ILE A 164 16.38 5.48 6.40
CA ILE A 164 16.76 6.56 5.48
C ILE A 164 15.77 7.71 5.43
N SER A 165 14.50 7.49 5.78
CA SER A 165 13.45 8.51 5.68
C SER A 165 13.58 9.56 6.78
N ASN A 166 13.50 10.82 6.39
CA ASN A 166 13.49 11.96 7.33
C ASN A 166 12.08 12.33 7.82
N SER A 167 11.02 11.83 7.19
CA SER A 167 9.64 12.14 7.58
C SER A 167 9.21 11.25 8.74
N VAL A 168 9.14 11.83 9.94
CA VAL A 168 8.67 11.14 11.15
C VAL A 168 7.20 10.74 11.00
N LYS A 169 6.37 11.63 10.48
CA LYS A 169 4.92 11.37 10.33
C LYS A 169 4.61 10.29 9.32
N TYR A 170 5.37 10.24 8.22
CA TYR A 170 5.19 9.18 7.25
C TYR A 170 5.66 7.81 7.78
N LYS A 171 6.75 7.78 8.55
CA LYS A 171 7.18 6.56 9.23
C LYS A 171 6.12 6.04 10.22
N GLU A 172 5.53 6.93 11.00
CA GLU A 172 4.42 6.60 11.90
C GLU A 172 3.20 6.07 11.12
N PHE A 173 2.86 6.73 10.00
CA PHE A 173 1.80 6.26 9.10
C PHE A 173 2.09 4.86 8.56
N LEU A 174 3.29 4.62 8.03
CA LEU A 174 3.66 3.30 7.51
C LEU A 174 3.60 2.21 8.58
N ARG A 175 4.09 2.47 9.78
CA ARG A 175 3.98 1.52 10.90
C ARG A 175 2.52 1.18 11.22
N LYS A 176 1.65 2.18 11.13
CA LYS A 176 0.23 2.00 11.42
C LYS A 176 -0.48 1.14 10.37
N ILE A 177 -0.11 1.28 9.09
CA ILE A 177 -0.71 0.51 8.01
C ILE A 177 -0.06 -0.86 7.79
N CYS A 178 1.23 -1.01 8.14
CA CYS A 178 1.98 -2.27 8.00
C CYS A 178 1.91 -3.08 9.30
N THR A 179 0.73 -3.56 9.65
CA THR A 179 0.48 -4.24 10.93
C THR A 179 1.16 -5.61 11.08
N ARG A 180 1.66 -6.17 9.97
CA ARG A 180 2.36 -7.47 9.94
C ARG A 180 3.87 -7.34 10.03
N CYS A 181 4.39 -6.12 9.89
CA CYS A 181 5.81 -5.86 9.93
C CYS A 181 6.23 -5.41 11.33
N ASN A 182 7.30 -6.01 11.84
CA ASN A 182 7.90 -5.69 13.12
C ASN A 182 9.20 -4.92 12.86
N VAL A 183 9.10 -3.61 12.66
CA VAL A 183 10.25 -2.75 12.37
C VAL A 183 10.50 -1.78 13.51
N GLU A 184 11.78 -1.61 13.85
CA GLU A 184 12.23 -0.66 14.85
C GLU A 184 12.74 0.61 14.15
N ASP A 185 12.35 1.76 14.66
CA ASP A 185 12.94 3.03 14.27
C ASP A 185 14.03 3.41 15.25
N SER A 186 15.26 3.36 14.82
CA SER A 186 16.41 3.75 15.64
C SER A 186 16.39 5.24 16.05
N SER A 187 15.55 6.05 15.40
CA SER A 187 15.41 7.48 15.68
C SER A 187 14.29 7.84 16.66
N ASN A 188 13.37 6.90 16.95
CA ASN A 188 12.26 7.10 17.87
C ASN A 188 12.26 6.02 18.95
N THR A 189 12.40 6.45 20.20
CA THR A 189 12.39 5.58 21.39
C THR A 189 10.99 5.23 21.90
N GLU A 190 9.92 5.65 21.22
CA GLU A 190 8.56 5.25 21.57
C GLU A 190 8.24 3.92 20.90
N ASP A 191 8.12 2.89 21.71
CA ASP A 191 7.58 1.59 21.29
C ASP A 191 6.22 1.79 20.65
N PHE A 192 6.18 1.69 19.31
CA PHE A 192 4.92 1.67 18.61
C PHE A 192 4.20 0.37 18.96
N ASN A 193 3.21 0.49 19.82
CA ASN A 193 2.41 -0.65 20.22
C ASN A 193 1.43 -1.01 19.09
N SER A 194 1.74 -2.06 18.34
CA SER A 194 0.83 -2.64 17.32
C SER A 194 -0.57 -2.98 17.87
N SER A 195 -0.73 -3.02 19.20
CA SER A 195 -2.02 -3.16 19.86
C SER A 195 -3.00 -2.03 19.55
N TRP A 196 -2.51 -0.85 19.13
CA TRP A 196 -3.36 0.29 18.82
C TRP A 196 -4.20 0.05 17.56
N ALA A 197 -3.58 -0.36 16.46
CA ALA A 197 -4.30 -0.65 15.21
C ALA A 197 -5.30 -1.79 15.41
N TRP A 198 -4.92 -2.80 16.19
CA TRP A 198 -5.79 -3.90 16.58
C TRP A 198 -6.96 -3.47 17.46
N ASN A 199 -6.73 -2.58 18.44
CA ASN A 199 -7.78 -2.07 19.30
C ASN A 199 -8.78 -1.19 18.53
N THR A 200 -8.31 -0.34 17.63
CA THR A 200 -9.19 0.48 16.77
C THR A 200 -10.00 -0.42 15.83
N TYR A 201 -9.36 -1.38 15.21
CA TYR A 201 -10.02 -2.39 14.38
C TYR A 201 -11.13 -3.13 15.14
N ASN A 202 -10.85 -3.59 16.37
CA ASN A 202 -11.84 -4.28 17.19
C ASN A 202 -13.02 -3.39 17.59
N GLN A 203 -12.78 -2.11 17.90
CA GLN A 203 -13.87 -1.17 18.25
C GLN A 203 -14.81 -0.95 17.07
N ASP A 204 -14.27 -0.74 15.88
CA ASP A 204 -15.09 -0.48 14.70
C ASP A 204 -15.75 -1.75 14.17
N MET A 205 -15.11 -2.92 14.29
CA MET A 205 -15.71 -4.21 13.97
C MET A 205 -16.90 -4.58 14.86
N GLN A 206 -16.93 -4.09 16.09
CA GLN A 206 -18.09 -4.27 16.99
C GLN A 206 -19.35 -3.54 16.50
N THR A 207 -19.20 -2.55 15.64
CA THR A 207 -20.31 -1.80 15.04
C THR A 207 -20.81 -2.38 13.72
N MET A 208 -20.11 -3.39 13.15
CA MET A 208 -20.50 -4.00 11.90
C MET A 208 -21.54 -5.09 12.12
N GLU A 209 -22.59 -5.05 11.32
CA GLU A 209 -23.57 -6.11 11.29
C GLU A 209 -23.08 -7.28 10.43
N TYR A 210 -23.02 -8.46 11.01
CA TYR A 210 -22.75 -9.69 10.30
C TYR A 210 -23.71 -10.78 10.73
N LYS A 211 -24.02 -11.67 9.82
CA LYS A 211 -24.91 -12.81 10.08
C LYS A 211 -24.20 -14.08 9.66
N THR A 212 -24.17 -15.05 10.53
CA THR A 212 -23.67 -16.38 10.23
C THR A 212 -24.79 -17.39 10.19
N ILE A 213 -24.73 -18.26 9.20
CA ILE A 213 -25.66 -19.38 9.03
C ILE A 213 -24.82 -20.64 9.09
N LEU A 214 -25.18 -21.56 10.00
CA LEU A 214 -24.59 -22.88 10.11
C LEU A 214 -25.66 -23.91 9.79
N ASP A 215 -25.49 -24.68 8.72
CA ASP A 215 -26.38 -25.75 8.32
C ASP A 215 -25.56 -27.02 8.09
N GLY A 216 -25.61 -27.92 9.07
CA GLY A 216 -24.79 -29.14 9.06
C GLY A 216 -23.29 -28.82 9.04
N ASN A 217 -22.61 -29.15 7.94
CA ASN A 217 -21.20 -28.84 7.71
C ASN A 217 -20.97 -27.57 6.87
N SER A 218 -22.04 -26.90 6.44
CA SER A 218 -21.95 -25.69 5.66
C SER A 218 -21.91 -24.48 6.57
N TYR A 219 -21.01 -23.58 6.28
CA TYR A 219 -20.87 -22.29 6.95
C TYR A 219 -21.07 -21.18 5.93
N GLU A 220 -21.91 -20.22 6.27
CA GLU A 220 -22.11 -19.01 5.47
C GLU A 220 -21.98 -17.79 6.37
N LEU A 221 -21.12 -16.87 5.98
CA LEU A 221 -20.94 -15.56 6.58
C LEU A 221 -21.50 -14.50 5.63
N ASN A 222 -22.51 -13.76 6.09
CA ASN A 222 -23.03 -12.58 5.40
C ASN A 222 -22.55 -11.34 6.15
N ILE A 223 -21.79 -10.49 5.48
CA ILE A 223 -21.32 -9.21 6.01
C ILE A 223 -22.28 -8.14 5.48
N LEU A 224 -23.01 -7.51 6.40
CA LEU A 224 -24.02 -6.49 6.09
C LEU A 224 -23.40 -5.08 6.18
N GLY A 225 -22.35 -4.84 5.44
CA GLY A 225 -21.65 -3.58 5.51
C GLY A 225 -20.79 -3.29 4.32
N ASN A 226 -19.89 -2.32 4.48
CA ASN A 226 -18.98 -1.91 3.43
C ASN A 226 -17.88 -2.98 3.22
N MET A 227 -18.04 -3.81 2.20
CA MET A 227 -17.07 -4.86 1.86
C MET A 227 -15.69 -4.33 1.48
N ASP A 228 -15.62 -3.10 1.01
CA ASP A 228 -14.35 -2.42 0.72
C ASP A 228 -13.43 -2.30 1.97
N MET A 229 -13.96 -2.52 3.16
CA MET A 229 -13.20 -2.53 4.42
C MET A 229 -12.37 -3.80 4.62
N PHE A 230 -12.63 -4.87 3.86
CA PHE A 230 -11.98 -6.15 4.07
C PHE A 230 -10.93 -6.43 3.00
N LYS A 231 -9.71 -6.75 3.43
CA LYS A 231 -8.63 -7.21 2.57
C LYS A 231 -8.68 -8.73 2.36
N SER A 232 -9.11 -9.46 3.38
CA SER A 232 -9.25 -10.91 3.34
C SER A 232 -10.32 -11.36 4.34
N VAL A 233 -10.94 -12.49 4.05
CA VAL A 233 -11.80 -13.22 4.99
C VAL A 233 -11.22 -14.62 5.17
N ASP A 234 -10.90 -14.96 6.42
CA ASP A 234 -10.22 -16.20 6.77
C ASP A 234 -10.95 -16.91 7.91
N ILE A 235 -10.89 -18.22 7.92
CA ILE A 235 -11.35 -19.04 9.04
C ILE A 235 -10.16 -19.54 9.84
N ASN A 236 -10.09 -19.16 11.12
CA ASN A 236 -9.15 -19.75 12.07
C ASN A 236 -9.73 -21.05 12.62
N VAL A 237 -8.96 -22.11 12.56
CA VAL A 237 -9.37 -23.46 12.98
C VAL A 237 -8.71 -23.81 14.30
N TYR A 238 -9.52 -24.18 15.28
CA TYR A 238 -9.07 -24.57 16.60
C TYR A 238 -9.54 -25.99 16.93
N LYS A 239 -8.70 -26.74 17.61
CA LYS A 239 -9.05 -28.02 18.23
C LYS A 239 -9.54 -27.77 19.65
N ALA A 240 -10.79 -28.11 19.93
CA ALA A 240 -11.33 -28.08 21.28
C ALA A 240 -10.87 -29.31 22.08
N ASP A 241 -10.34 -29.11 23.27
CA ASP A 241 -10.19 -30.16 24.28
C ASP A 241 -11.40 -30.15 25.20
N LYS A 242 -12.28 -31.11 25.01
CA LYS A 242 -13.53 -31.22 25.78
C LYS A 242 -13.33 -31.44 27.27
N LYS A 243 -12.12 -31.89 27.70
CA LYS A 243 -11.82 -32.15 29.12
C LYS A 243 -11.35 -30.92 29.87
N SER A 244 -10.49 -30.12 29.23
CA SER A 244 -9.91 -28.92 29.84
C SER A 244 -10.68 -27.64 29.48
N GLY A 245 -11.53 -27.64 28.47
CA GLY A 245 -12.16 -26.46 27.91
C GLY A 245 -11.23 -25.56 27.09
N ASN A 246 -10.01 -26.01 26.86
CA ASN A 246 -9.00 -25.25 26.12
C ASN A 246 -9.13 -25.46 24.60
N TYR A 247 -8.73 -24.43 23.86
CA TYR A 247 -8.66 -24.45 22.41
C TYR A 247 -7.21 -24.35 21.95
N THR A 248 -6.78 -25.24 21.06
CA THR A 248 -5.44 -25.22 20.46
C THR A 248 -5.59 -24.78 19.00
N TYR A 249 -4.94 -23.68 18.63
CA TYR A 249 -4.91 -23.23 17.24
C TYR A 249 -4.23 -24.27 16.36
N ILE A 250 -4.89 -24.64 15.25
CA ILE A 250 -4.41 -25.66 14.30
C ILE A 250 -3.92 -25.03 13.01
N GLY A 251 -4.56 -23.94 12.59
CA GLY A 251 -4.22 -23.28 11.35
C GLY A 251 -5.30 -22.33 10.85
N LYS A 252 -5.03 -21.75 9.70
CA LYS A 252 -5.89 -20.82 8.99
C LYS A 252 -6.34 -21.41 7.67
N TYR A 253 -7.57 -21.17 7.31
CA TYR A 253 -8.16 -21.55 6.03
C TYR A 253 -8.63 -20.29 5.32
N SER A 254 -8.14 -20.05 4.12
CA SER A 254 -8.36 -18.81 3.35
C SER A 254 -9.07 -19.04 2.02
N ASP A 255 -9.37 -20.31 1.67
CA ASP A 255 -9.97 -20.71 0.38
C ASP A 255 -11.51 -20.81 0.53
N LEU A 256 -12.12 -19.68 0.88
CA LEU A 256 -13.57 -19.55 0.97
C LEU A 256 -14.17 -19.24 -0.42
N ASP A 257 -15.30 -19.85 -0.72
CA ASP A 257 -16.13 -19.44 -1.86
C ASP A 257 -16.83 -18.12 -1.51
N GLY A 258 -16.32 -17.03 -2.04
CA GLY A 258 -16.71 -15.67 -1.66
C GLY A 258 -17.23 -14.82 -2.80
N ASP A 259 -18.44 -14.30 -2.62
CA ASP A 259 -18.97 -13.20 -3.41
C ASP A 259 -18.66 -11.88 -2.67
N TRP A 260 -17.58 -11.21 -3.09
CA TRP A 260 -17.09 -9.97 -2.49
C TRP A 260 -18.05 -8.80 -2.71
N ASP A 261 -18.78 -8.78 -3.82
CA ASP A 261 -19.73 -7.70 -4.12
C ASP A 261 -20.97 -7.80 -3.22
N ALA A 262 -21.42 -9.03 -2.97
CA ALA A 262 -22.55 -9.29 -2.08
C ALA A 262 -22.17 -9.42 -0.61
N GLY A 263 -20.90 -9.50 -0.27
CA GLY A 263 -20.42 -9.75 1.09
C GLY A 263 -20.76 -11.13 1.63
N VAL A 264 -20.87 -12.15 0.75
CA VAL A 264 -21.28 -13.50 1.12
C VAL A 264 -20.12 -14.47 0.95
N PHE A 265 -19.73 -15.11 2.04
CA PHE A 265 -18.65 -16.10 2.07
C PHE A 265 -19.18 -17.45 2.55
N LYS A 266 -18.90 -18.49 1.78
CA LYS A 266 -19.40 -19.84 2.06
C LYS A 266 -18.27 -20.84 2.12
N ASP A 267 -18.43 -21.85 2.94
CA ASP A 267 -17.66 -23.06 2.85
C ASP A 267 -18.49 -24.29 3.23
N ASN A 268 -18.22 -25.35 2.49
CA ASN A 268 -18.73 -26.66 2.78
C ASN A 268 -17.56 -27.58 3.09
N PHE A 269 -17.32 -27.82 4.37
CA PHE A 269 -16.21 -28.68 4.84
C PHE A 269 -16.36 -30.17 4.45
N ASN A 270 -17.43 -30.56 3.76
CA ASN A 270 -17.59 -31.91 3.25
C ASN A 270 -16.49 -32.25 2.23
N GLY A 271 -15.64 -33.19 2.60
CA GLY A 271 -14.56 -33.67 1.76
C GLY A 271 -13.29 -32.80 1.75
N LYS A 272 -13.30 -31.64 2.38
CA LYS A 272 -12.10 -30.83 2.58
C LYS A 272 -11.37 -31.35 3.83
N MET A 273 -10.09 -31.61 3.69
CA MET A 273 -9.26 -32.14 4.76
C MET A 273 -8.12 -31.19 5.05
N LEU A 274 -7.97 -30.80 6.32
CA LEU A 274 -6.74 -30.20 6.80
C LEU A 274 -5.61 -31.24 6.79
N ARG A 275 -4.45 -30.85 6.27
CA ARG A 275 -3.22 -31.64 6.39
C ARG A 275 -2.44 -31.16 7.61
N LEU A 276 -2.29 -32.04 8.59
CA LEU A 276 -1.42 -31.80 9.75
C LEU A 276 -0.34 -32.90 9.79
N CYS A 277 0.92 -32.50 9.74
CA CYS A 277 2.06 -33.42 9.72
C CYS A 277 1.93 -34.52 8.64
N GLY A 278 1.44 -34.16 7.45
CA GLY A 278 1.28 -35.08 6.32
C GLY A 278 0.04 -36.00 6.39
N LYS A 279 -0.73 -35.96 7.47
CA LYS A 279 -1.97 -36.73 7.62
C LYS A 279 -3.19 -35.84 7.35
N ASN A 280 -4.13 -36.38 6.59
CA ASN A 280 -5.41 -35.73 6.37
C ASN A 280 -6.27 -35.85 7.65
N ILE A 281 -6.84 -34.72 8.07
CA ILE A 281 -7.75 -34.65 9.22
C ILE A 281 -9.10 -34.18 8.70
N SER A 282 -10.14 -34.96 8.90
CA SER A 282 -11.50 -34.46 8.64
C SER A 282 -11.89 -33.45 9.69
N VAL A 283 -12.45 -32.33 9.20
CA VAL A 283 -12.92 -31.23 10.03
C VAL A 283 -14.43 -31.29 10.08
N ASN A 284 -14.99 -31.37 11.28
CA ASN A 284 -16.41 -31.20 11.50
C ASN A 284 -16.60 -29.90 12.29
N LEU A 285 -17.47 -29.05 11.81
CA LEU A 285 -17.93 -27.89 12.56
C LEU A 285 -18.75 -28.38 13.76
N VAL A 286 -18.24 -28.21 14.97
CA VAL A 286 -18.90 -28.63 16.19
C VAL A 286 -19.56 -27.49 16.95
N GLY A 287 -19.37 -26.26 16.50
CA GLY A 287 -19.95 -25.08 17.12
C GLY A 287 -19.37 -23.79 16.55
N LYS A 288 -20.05 -22.70 16.85
CA LYS A 288 -19.69 -21.36 16.53
C LYS A 288 -19.06 -20.72 17.76
N TYR A 289 -17.90 -20.11 17.62
CA TYR A 289 -17.32 -19.24 18.62
C TYR A 289 -17.40 -17.81 18.12
N ASP A 290 -18.26 -17.02 18.75
CA ASP A 290 -18.40 -15.58 18.50
C ASP A 290 -17.58 -14.76 19.49
N GLY A 291 -16.46 -15.28 19.93
CA GLY A 291 -15.57 -14.61 20.86
C GLY A 291 -14.41 -13.95 20.16
N TYR A 292 -14.15 -12.74 20.49
CA TYR A 292 -12.98 -11.95 20.17
C TYR A 292 -11.83 -12.32 21.12
#